data_cdb8ed54c71c5e1c2cc6b33a09c8c0d7
#
_entry.id   cdb8ed54c71c5e1c2cc6b33a09c8c0d7
#
_cell.length_a   1.000
_cell.length_b   1.000
_cell.length_c   1.000
_cell.angle_alpha   90.00
_cell.angle_beta   90.00
_cell.angle_gamma   90.00
#
_symmetry.space_group_name_H-M   'P 1'
#
loop_
_entity.id
_entity.type
_entity.pdbx_description
1 polymer ?
#
loop_
_entity_poly.entity_id
_entity_poly.type
_entity_poly.pdbx_seq_one_letter_code
_entity_poly.pdbx_strand_id
1 'polypeptide(L)'
;MDSGPARPPAPVAGPFRLEAFRALGLSPHRVGDPASARAFARPYRDVGSRLRRWERQGHLTRDTQPAVYLHEYAVGGLTVRGLVGALDVSRRASPGEQQVVLPHEGVHDAQADELAARMTQMQVNPAPILLVHRGPAAVRALVHDVMAGPPDREFTDRAERHNRLWAIRAPELLARLREDLADARPLIADGHHRYEAYLRMQEADPGSPADRGLAMLVDQDDTPLFLGAIHRTVADTSLPQLGEAVEGIAELSAAAEPDAMAALGPSTLVVTDGREWARLELRLPDSRAAVEVLHEELLPRLPGKPRRVTYHHSVEDTLQRLTRRRIAVLMPAPDFDLVGGIVADHRVLPEKATSFQPKPSLGVIMRSLRDG
;
A
#
# COMPACT_ATOMS: atom_id res chain seq x y z
N MET A 1 -2.58 15.05 16.67
CA MET A 1 -3.66 14.17 16.22
C MET A 1 -4.36 14.93 15.11
N ASP A 2 -4.28 14.40 13.92
CA ASP A 2 -4.97 14.99 12.78
C ASP A 2 -6.46 14.75 12.97
N SER A 3 -7.24 15.80 13.12
CA SER A 3 -8.69 15.74 13.39
C SER A 3 -9.53 16.00 12.12
N GLY A 4 -8.88 16.11 10.97
CA GLY A 4 -9.56 16.27 9.69
C GLY A 4 -10.03 14.94 9.10
N PRO A 5 -11.14 14.94 8.31
CA PRO A 5 -11.55 13.78 7.57
C PRO A 5 -10.48 13.39 6.53
N ALA A 6 -10.24 12.08 6.37
CA ALA A 6 -9.37 11.59 5.31
C ALA A 6 -10.00 11.90 3.94
N ARG A 7 -9.20 12.35 2.97
CA ARG A 7 -9.65 12.62 1.59
C ARG A 7 -8.83 11.78 0.61
N PRO A 8 -9.41 11.35 -0.52
CA PRO A 8 -8.64 10.65 -1.53
C PRO A 8 -7.61 11.58 -2.17
N PRO A 9 -6.38 11.08 -2.43
CA PRO A 9 -5.41 11.81 -3.25
C PRO A 9 -5.95 12.07 -4.66
N ALA A 10 -5.49 13.16 -5.28
CA ALA A 10 -5.85 13.45 -6.65
C ALA A 10 -5.22 12.41 -7.61
N PRO A 11 -5.95 11.88 -8.60
CA PRO A 11 -5.37 11.01 -9.61
C PRO A 11 -4.47 11.81 -10.56
N VAL A 12 -3.43 11.17 -11.12
CA VAL A 12 -2.64 11.75 -12.22
C VAL A 12 -3.28 11.46 -13.58
N ALA A 13 -3.01 12.35 -14.52
CA ALA A 13 -3.50 12.23 -15.88
C ALA A 13 -2.70 11.19 -16.69
N GLY A 14 -3.38 10.50 -17.60
CA GLY A 14 -2.73 9.58 -18.54
C GLY A 14 -1.85 10.30 -19.57
N PRO A 15 -1.04 9.54 -20.32
CA PRO A 15 -0.83 8.09 -20.19
C PRO A 15 -0.02 7.69 -18.95
N PHE A 16 -0.17 6.44 -18.48
CA PHE A 16 0.66 5.91 -17.38
C PHE A 16 2.13 5.82 -17.82
N ARG A 17 3.03 6.33 -16.97
CA ARG A 17 4.47 6.34 -17.26
C ARG A 17 5.27 5.91 -16.07
N LEU A 18 6.08 4.89 -16.30
CA LEU A 18 7.09 4.40 -15.37
C LEU A 18 8.45 4.54 -16.04
N GLU A 19 9.21 5.58 -15.68
CA GLU A 19 10.43 5.97 -16.38
C GLU A 19 11.69 5.37 -15.75
N ALA A 20 12.75 5.26 -16.57
CA ALA A 20 14.05 4.82 -16.10
C ALA A 20 14.68 5.89 -15.18
N PHE A 21 15.38 5.43 -14.14
CA PHE A 21 16.10 6.27 -13.18
C PHE A 21 17.35 5.56 -12.67
N ARG A 22 18.26 6.29 -12.02
CA ARG A 22 19.43 5.73 -11.37
C ARG A 22 19.10 5.31 -9.95
N ALA A 23 19.07 4.00 -9.69
CA ALA A 23 18.71 3.50 -8.37
C ALA A 23 19.81 3.75 -7.34
N LEU A 24 19.37 4.05 -6.13
CA LEU A 24 20.16 3.91 -4.92
C LEU A 24 19.74 2.60 -4.22
N GLY A 25 20.71 1.86 -3.70
CA GLY A 25 20.43 0.64 -2.92
C GLY A 25 21.28 0.58 -1.67
N LEU A 26 20.68 0.19 -0.56
CA LEU A 26 21.44 -0.16 0.65
C LEU A 26 22.20 -1.47 0.43
N SER A 27 23.35 -1.61 1.11
CA SER A 27 24.03 -2.91 1.18
C SER A 27 23.12 -3.96 1.85
N PRO A 28 23.22 -5.25 1.46
CA PRO A 28 22.29 -6.30 1.90
C PRO A 28 22.06 -6.36 3.40
N HIS A 29 23.12 -6.23 4.21
CA HIS A 29 23.04 -6.26 5.67
C HIS A 29 22.33 -5.05 6.29
N ARG A 30 22.04 -3.99 5.51
CA ARG A 30 21.28 -2.81 5.94
C ARG A 30 19.83 -2.81 5.48
N VAL A 31 19.50 -3.61 4.47
CA VAL A 31 18.12 -3.83 4.07
C VAL A 31 17.43 -4.68 5.14
N GLY A 32 16.23 -4.25 5.57
CA GLY A 32 15.51 -4.89 6.67
C GLY A 32 16.07 -4.60 8.07
N ASP A 33 17.16 -3.81 8.19
CA ASP A 33 17.71 -3.41 9.48
C ASP A 33 16.83 -2.31 10.13
N PRO A 34 16.35 -2.52 11.38
CA PRO A 34 15.53 -1.53 12.08
C PRO A 34 16.23 -0.18 12.29
N ALA A 35 17.56 -0.14 12.39
CA ALA A 35 18.30 1.11 12.52
C ALA A 35 18.32 1.89 11.20
N SER A 36 18.43 1.19 10.05
CA SER A 36 18.29 1.79 8.74
C SER A 36 16.88 2.31 8.51
N ALA A 37 15.85 1.53 8.85
CA ALA A 37 14.45 1.96 8.76
C ALA A 37 14.19 3.22 9.60
N ARG A 38 14.68 3.27 10.85
CA ARG A 38 14.58 4.47 11.71
C ARG A 38 15.27 5.70 11.12
N ALA A 39 16.37 5.52 10.38
CA ALA A 39 17.07 6.63 9.74
C ALA A 39 16.22 7.33 8.67
N PHE A 40 15.32 6.59 8.01
CA PHE A 40 14.38 7.16 7.03
C PHE A 40 13.03 7.57 7.64
N ALA A 41 12.63 6.96 8.77
CA ALA A 41 11.35 7.24 9.41
C ALA A 41 11.37 8.47 10.34
N ARG A 42 12.53 8.84 10.88
CA ARG A 42 12.67 10.00 11.78
C ARG A 42 13.58 11.05 11.14
N PRO A 43 13.13 12.30 11.05
CA PRO A 43 14.00 13.39 10.57
C PRO A 43 15.08 13.66 11.63
N TYR A 44 16.19 12.96 11.55
CA TYR A 44 17.38 13.41 12.23
C TYR A 44 17.96 14.58 11.44
N ARG A 45 18.36 15.64 12.15
CA ARG A 45 19.19 16.67 11.53
C ARG A 45 20.32 16.00 10.78
N ASP A 46 20.44 16.33 9.49
CA ASP A 46 21.55 15.89 8.65
C ASP A 46 21.47 14.47 8.05
N VAL A 47 20.27 14.02 7.63
CA VAL A 47 20.11 12.76 6.90
C VAL A 47 20.94 12.78 5.59
N GLY A 48 20.99 13.89 4.88
CA GLY A 48 21.79 14.04 3.65
C GLY A 48 23.28 13.73 3.87
N SER A 49 23.89 14.22 4.94
CA SER A 49 25.28 13.91 5.27
C SER A 49 25.48 12.46 5.68
N ARG A 50 24.49 11.85 6.31
CA ARG A 50 24.52 10.42 6.64
C ARG A 50 24.47 9.57 5.37
N LEU A 51 23.59 9.88 4.41
CA LEU A 51 23.53 9.17 3.13
C LEU A 51 24.83 9.29 2.36
N ARG A 52 25.41 10.49 2.26
CA ARG A 52 26.75 10.69 1.66
C ARG A 52 27.84 9.90 2.37
N ARG A 53 27.79 9.80 3.69
CA ARG A 53 28.75 8.97 4.45
C ARG A 53 28.55 7.49 4.14
N TRP A 54 27.31 7.01 4.09
CA TRP A 54 27.01 5.63 3.74
C TRP A 54 27.46 5.28 2.33
N GLU A 55 27.32 6.21 1.39
CA GLU A 55 27.83 6.04 0.01
C GLU A 55 29.37 5.90 0.01
N ARG A 56 30.08 6.79 0.71
CA ARG A 56 31.58 6.68 0.85
C ARG A 56 32.03 5.41 1.58
N GLN A 57 31.23 4.87 2.45
CA GLN A 57 31.50 3.64 3.20
C GLN A 57 31.07 2.36 2.47
N GLY A 58 30.52 2.46 1.27
CA GLY A 58 29.98 1.32 0.51
C GLY A 58 28.69 0.71 1.10
N HIS A 59 28.03 1.42 2.03
CA HIS A 59 26.74 1.01 2.60
C HIS A 59 25.54 1.45 1.77
N LEU A 60 25.74 2.36 0.84
CA LEU A 60 24.80 2.83 -0.15
C LEU A 60 25.50 2.81 -1.50
N THR A 61 24.90 2.16 -2.47
CA THR A 61 25.39 2.10 -3.86
C THR A 61 24.46 2.91 -4.76
N ARG A 62 25.01 3.46 -5.83
CA ARG A 62 24.30 4.20 -6.86
C ARG A 62 24.59 3.58 -8.21
N ASP A 63 23.55 3.35 -8.99
CA ASP A 63 23.71 2.88 -10.36
C ASP A 63 24.23 4.01 -11.26
N THR A 64 25.12 3.65 -12.18
CA THR A 64 25.76 4.60 -13.10
C THR A 64 24.86 4.99 -14.27
N GLN A 65 23.94 4.13 -14.65
CA GLN A 65 23.02 4.32 -15.77
C GLN A 65 21.57 4.20 -15.31
N PRO A 66 20.64 4.96 -15.89
CA PRO A 66 19.23 4.84 -15.60
C PRO A 66 18.66 3.52 -16.14
N ALA A 67 17.73 2.93 -15.41
CA ALA A 67 17.01 1.72 -15.78
C ALA A 67 15.57 1.74 -15.22
N VAL A 68 14.68 0.98 -15.81
CA VAL A 68 13.54 0.42 -15.12
C VAL A 68 14.00 -0.90 -14.52
N TYR A 69 13.69 -1.16 -13.26
CA TYR A 69 14.17 -2.35 -12.56
C TYR A 69 13.06 -3.38 -12.44
N LEU A 70 13.36 -4.60 -12.80
CA LEU A 70 12.55 -5.73 -12.37
C LEU A 70 13.04 -6.15 -11.00
N HIS A 71 12.18 -6.09 -9.99
CA HIS A 71 12.46 -6.54 -8.64
C HIS A 71 11.59 -7.73 -8.29
N GLU A 72 12.22 -8.84 -7.98
CA GLU A 72 11.57 -10.01 -7.42
C GLU A 72 12.05 -10.21 -5.98
N TYR A 73 11.13 -10.50 -5.09
CA TYR A 73 11.44 -10.87 -3.71
C TYR A 73 10.56 -12.01 -3.23
N ALA A 74 11.16 -12.90 -2.42
CA ALA A 74 10.47 -14.04 -1.83
C ALA A 74 10.49 -13.95 -0.31
N VAL A 75 9.37 -14.26 0.32
CA VAL A 75 9.19 -14.30 1.77
C VAL A 75 8.06 -15.27 2.14
N GLY A 76 8.29 -16.15 3.11
CA GLY A 76 7.27 -17.07 3.62
C GLY A 76 6.64 -17.98 2.55
N GLY A 77 7.41 -18.37 1.54
CA GLY A 77 6.93 -19.21 0.41
C GLY A 77 6.18 -18.43 -0.67
N LEU A 78 5.98 -17.13 -0.51
CA LEU A 78 5.38 -16.24 -1.52
C LEU A 78 6.48 -15.53 -2.32
N THR A 79 6.31 -15.47 -3.64
CA THR A 79 7.17 -14.69 -4.53
C THR A 79 6.35 -13.55 -5.12
N VAL A 80 6.88 -12.34 -5.06
CA VAL A 80 6.30 -11.15 -5.67
C VAL A 80 7.30 -10.55 -6.63
N ARG A 81 6.81 -10.13 -7.78
CA ARG A 81 7.60 -9.54 -8.86
C ARG A 81 6.93 -8.26 -9.33
N GLY A 82 7.72 -7.22 -9.60
CA GLY A 82 7.17 -5.98 -10.12
C GLY A 82 8.24 -5.11 -10.79
N LEU A 83 7.77 -4.25 -11.68
CA LEU A 83 8.58 -3.25 -12.34
C LEU A 83 8.71 -2.02 -11.43
N VAL A 84 9.94 -1.59 -11.14
CA VAL A 84 10.23 -0.41 -10.33
C VAL A 84 10.77 0.69 -11.22
N GLY A 85 10.12 1.85 -11.18
CA GLY A 85 10.49 3.00 -11.99
C GLY A 85 10.11 4.33 -11.34
N ALA A 86 10.50 5.39 -12.01
CA ALA A 86 10.11 6.75 -11.69
C ALA A 86 8.71 7.01 -12.26
N LEU A 87 7.70 7.09 -11.40
CA LEU A 87 6.31 7.34 -11.76
C LEU A 87 6.12 8.82 -12.06
N ASP A 88 5.64 9.12 -13.26
CA ASP A 88 5.28 10.50 -13.65
C ASP A 88 4.06 10.97 -12.84
N VAL A 89 4.25 12.03 -12.05
CA VAL A 89 3.21 12.69 -11.26
C VAL A 89 3.10 14.18 -11.60
N SER A 90 3.63 14.58 -12.76
CA SER A 90 3.76 15.98 -13.16
C SER A 90 2.42 16.67 -13.43
N ARG A 91 1.36 15.91 -13.74
CA ARG A 91 0.07 16.48 -14.09
C ARG A 91 -1.11 15.77 -13.43
N ARG A 92 -1.95 16.52 -12.76
CA ARG A 92 -3.24 16.03 -12.21
C ARG A 92 -4.25 15.82 -13.34
N ALA A 93 -5.08 14.80 -13.22
CA ALA A 93 -6.19 14.59 -14.14
C ALA A 93 -7.30 15.61 -13.90
N SER A 94 -7.73 16.27 -14.98
CA SER A 94 -8.92 17.10 -14.98
C SER A 94 -10.19 16.24 -15.11
N PRO A 95 -11.38 16.77 -14.79
CA PRO A 95 -12.63 16.05 -15.02
C PRO A 95 -12.77 15.61 -16.49
N GLY A 96 -13.04 14.33 -16.72
CA GLY A 96 -13.18 13.74 -18.05
C GLY A 96 -11.87 13.26 -18.69
N GLU A 97 -10.70 13.55 -18.10
CA GLU A 97 -9.43 12.99 -18.56
C GLU A 97 -9.21 11.57 -18.03
N GLN A 98 -8.37 10.81 -18.76
CA GLN A 98 -7.94 9.49 -18.29
C GLN A 98 -7.14 9.62 -17.00
N GLN A 99 -7.63 8.95 -15.96
CA GLN A 99 -6.97 8.81 -14.66
C GLN A 99 -6.16 7.53 -14.66
N VAL A 100 -4.89 7.60 -14.27
CA VAL A 100 -3.99 6.42 -14.33
C VAL A 100 -3.54 6.07 -12.94
N VAL A 101 -3.37 6.57 -11.94
CA VAL A 101 -3.06 6.07 -10.60
C VAL A 101 -4.28 6.22 -9.72
N LEU A 102 -4.85 5.09 -9.32
CA LEU A 102 -6.16 5.06 -8.68
C LEU A 102 -6.03 4.82 -7.17
N PRO A 103 -6.30 5.83 -6.33
CA PRO A 103 -6.36 5.64 -4.89
C PRO A 103 -7.68 4.97 -4.50
N HIS A 104 -7.63 4.05 -3.53
CA HIS A 104 -8.82 3.40 -2.97
C HIS A 104 -9.04 3.72 -1.48
N GLU A 105 -8.13 4.46 -0.86
CA GLU A 105 -8.24 4.94 0.53
C GLU A 105 -7.97 6.42 0.62
N GLY A 106 -8.55 7.08 1.62
CA GLY A 106 -8.25 8.46 1.96
C GLY A 106 -6.90 8.62 2.68
N VAL A 107 -6.40 9.86 2.69
CA VAL A 107 -5.16 10.25 3.36
C VAL A 107 -5.40 11.41 4.33
N HIS A 108 -4.59 11.47 5.39
CA HIS A 108 -4.55 12.59 6.32
C HIS A 108 -3.50 13.61 5.88
N ASP A 109 -3.89 14.87 5.77
CA ASP A 109 -3.05 15.95 5.27
C ASP A 109 -1.74 16.09 6.05
N ALA A 110 -1.79 16.09 7.39
CA ALA A 110 -0.60 16.22 8.22
C ALA A 110 0.42 15.09 8.02
N GLN A 111 -0.03 13.86 7.77
CA GLN A 111 0.88 12.76 7.48
C GLN A 111 1.53 12.89 6.11
N ALA A 112 0.78 13.35 5.11
CA ALA A 112 1.31 13.61 3.78
C ALA A 112 2.32 14.75 3.79
N ASP A 113 2.04 15.86 4.51
CA ASP A 113 2.95 16.97 4.68
C ASP A 113 4.26 16.56 5.36
N GLU A 114 4.15 15.77 6.44
CA GLU A 114 5.32 15.25 7.14
C GLU A 114 6.19 14.36 6.22
N LEU A 115 5.58 13.52 5.41
CA LEU A 115 6.28 12.67 4.44
C LEU A 115 6.93 13.50 3.33
N ALA A 116 6.22 14.50 2.78
CA ALA A 116 6.77 15.40 1.78
C ALA A 116 7.98 16.16 2.33
N ALA A 117 7.86 16.77 3.50
CA ALA A 117 8.96 17.47 4.15
C ALA A 117 10.18 16.56 4.40
N ARG A 118 9.95 15.31 4.85
CA ARG A 118 11.02 14.33 5.05
C ARG A 118 11.72 13.96 3.74
N MET A 119 10.99 13.65 2.68
CA MET A 119 11.57 13.28 1.39
C MET A 119 12.33 14.47 0.77
N THR A 120 11.79 15.67 0.87
CA THR A 120 12.48 16.90 0.45
C THR A 120 13.77 17.12 1.25
N GLN A 121 13.76 16.95 2.58
CA GLN A 121 14.96 17.08 3.39
C GLN A 121 16.00 15.99 3.10
N MET A 122 15.57 14.74 2.90
CA MET A 122 16.46 13.62 2.56
C MET A 122 16.97 13.69 1.13
N GLN A 123 16.24 14.33 0.24
CA GLN A 123 16.45 14.30 -1.21
C GLN A 123 16.40 12.87 -1.78
N VAL A 124 15.52 12.03 -1.23
CA VAL A 124 15.37 10.61 -1.60
C VAL A 124 13.92 10.15 -1.41
N ASN A 125 13.41 9.39 -2.37
CA ASN A 125 12.26 8.50 -2.17
C ASN A 125 12.79 7.16 -1.61
N PRO A 126 12.60 6.84 -0.33
CA PRO A 126 13.30 5.73 0.33
C PRO A 126 12.67 4.36 0.09
N ALA A 127 11.45 4.32 -0.42
CA ALA A 127 10.73 3.11 -0.77
C ALA A 127 9.68 3.42 -1.83
N PRO A 128 9.40 2.49 -2.76
CA PRO A 128 8.36 2.68 -3.76
C PRO A 128 6.97 2.69 -3.12
N ILE A 129 6.04 3.43 -3.70
CA ILE A 129 4.62 3.10 -3.53
C ILE A 129 4.36 1.79 -4.27
N LEU A 130 3.42 1.00 -3.78
CA LEU A 130 3.06 -0.28 -4.39
C LEU A 130 1.80 -0.09 -5.22
N LEU A 131 1.91 -0.38 -6.50
CA LEU A 131 0.84 -0.32 -7.47
C LEU A 131 0.50 -1.72 -7.94
N VAL A 132 -0.78 -2.01 -8.16
CA VAL A 132 -1.25 -3.30 -8.68
C VAL A 132 -2.17 -3.09 -9.87
N HIS A 133 -2.06 -3.96 -10.86
CA HIS A 133 -2.94 -4.00 -12.00
C HIS A 133 -3.08 -5.44 -12.53
N ARG A 134 -3.98 -5.66 -13.47
CA ARG A 134 -3.96 -6.81 -14.38
C ARG A 134 -3.35 -6.31 -15.68
N GLY A 135 -2.07 -6.64 -15.89
CA GLY A 135 -1.27 -6.11 -16.98
C GLY A 135 -1.48 -6.83 -18.31
N PRO A 136 -1.01 -6.26 -19.43
CA PRO A 136 -1.04 -6.91 -20.72
C PRO A 136 -0.04 -8.09 -20.78
N ALA A 137 -0.41 -9.13 -21.53
CA ALA A 137 0.44 -10.31 -21.72
C ALA A 137 1.81 -9.97 -22.34
N ALA A 138 1.89 -8.92 -23.15
CA ALA A 138 3.15 -8.43 -23.73
C ALA A 138 4.17 -8.01 -22.67
N VAL A 139 3.74 -7.34 -21.61
CA VAL A 139 4.61 -6.93 -20.48
C VAL A 139 5.06 -8.16 -19.71
N ARG A 140 4.18 -9.16 -19.46
CA ARG A 140 4.56 -10.42 -18.82
C ARG A 140 5.61 -11.19 -19.64
N ALA A 141 5.43 -11.26 -20.96
CA ALA A 141 6.41 -11.89 -21.85
C ALA A 141 7.77 -11.18 -21.77
N LEU A 142 7.79 -9.84 -21.84
CA LEU A 142 9.02 -9.06 -21.70
C LEU A 142 9.72 -9.30 -20.34
N VAL A 143 8.96 -9.37 -19.25
CA VAL A 143 9.48 -9.69 -17.92
C VAL A 143 10.11 -11.07 -17.89
N HIS A 144 9.47 -12.06 -18.48
CA HIS A 144 10.02 -13.42 -18.62
C HIS A 144 11.32 -13.45 -19.44
N ASP A 145 11.38 -12.73 -20.55
CA ASP A 145 12.59 -12.63 -21.38
C ASP A 145 13.76 -12.01 -20.59
N VAL A 146 13.49 -10.95 -19.81
CA VAL A 146 14.51 -10.32 -18.95
C VAL A 146 15.02 -11.29 -17.89
N MET A 147 14.14 -12.10 -17.29
CA MET A 147 14.50 -13.09 -16.26
C MET A 147 15.26 -14.30 -16.80
N ALA A 148 15.26 -14.55 -18.10
CA ALA A 148 16.08 -15.60 -18.71
C ALA A 148 17.57 -15.34 -18.54
N GLY A 149 17.97 -14.09 -18.33
CA GLY A 149 19.33 -13.68 -17.97
C GLY A 149 19.58 -13.68 -16.45
N PRO A 150 20.86 -13.64 -16.03
CA PRO A 150 21.20 -13.54 -14.61
C PRO A 150 20.76 -12.18 -14.05
N PRO A 151 20.39 -12.10 -12.76
CA PRO A 151 20.09 -10.82 -12.12
C PRO A 151 21.36 -9.96 -11.98
N ASP A 152 21.22 -8.64 -12.12
CA ASP A 152 22.31 -7.67 -11.84
C ASP A 152 22.68 -7.67 -10.33
N ARG A 153 21.71 -7.97 -9.46
CA ARG A 153 21.91 -8.09 -8.01
C ARG A 153 21.03 -9.19 -7.44
N GLU A 154 21.63 -10.01 -6.56
CA GLU A 154 20.93 -11.07 -5.84
C GLU A 154 21.45 -11.14 -4.40
N PHE A 155 20.55 -11.13 -3.42
CA PHE A 155 20.91 -11.19 -2.00
C PHE A 155 19.71 -11.54 -1.11
N THR A 156 20.02 -12.05 0.07
CA THR A 156 19.04 -12.18 1.16
C THR A 156 19.24 -11.00 2.11
N ASP A 157 18.14 -10.31 2.45
CA ASP A 157 18.16 -9.19 3.37
C ASP A 157 18.07 -9.65 4.84
N ARG A 158 18.13 -8.69 5.77
CA ARG A 158 18.12 -8.97 7.21
C ARG A 158 16.76 -9.46 7.74
N ALA A 159 15.71 -9.31 6.95
CA ALA A 159 14.37 -9.83 7.24
C ALA A 159 14.12 -11.18 6.55
N GLU A 160 15.20 -11.90 6.18
CA GLU A 160 15.21 -13.21 5.50
C GLU A 160 14.43 -13.21 4.17
N ARG A 161 14.39 -12.07 3.48
CA ARG A 161 13.81 -11.97 2.14
C ARG A 161 14.88 -12.16 1.09
N HIS A 162 14.63 -13.08 0.17
CA HIS A 162 15.48 -13.25 -0.99
C HIS A 162 15.08 -12.26 -2.07
N ASN A 163 16.04 -11.42 -2.50
CA ASN A 163 15.82 -10.34 -3.47
C ASN A 163 16.65 -10.59 -4.72
N ARG A 164 16.03 -10.46 -5.90
CA ARG A 164 16.67 -10.48 -7.20
C ARG A 164 16.28 -9.22 -7.99
N LEU A 165 17.23 -8.62 -8.68
CA LEU A 165 17.05 -7.37 -9.40
C LEU A 165 17.68 -7.47 -10.78
N TRP A 166 16.93 -7.11 -11.81
CA TRP A 166 17.39 -6.95 -13.17
C TRP A 166 17.17 -5.51 -13.60
N ALA A 167 18.19 -4.89 -14.22
CA ALA A 167 18.10 -3.52 -14.70
C ALA A 167 17.86 -3.49 -16.21
N ILE A 168 16.67 -3.07 -16.61
CA ILE A 168 16.25 -2.92 -18.00
C ILE A 168 16.75 -1.58 -18.51
N ARG A 169 17.80 -1.61 -19.35
CA ARG A 169 18.48 -0.40 -19.87
C ARG A 169 18.34 -0.24 -21.37
N ALA A 170 18.07 -1.33 -22.10
CA ALA A 170 17.96 -1.31 -23.55
C ALA A 170 16.86 -0.35 -24.01
N PRO A 171 17.17 0.63 -24.87
CA PRO A 171 16.19 1.65 -25.29
C PRO A 171 14.93 1.04 -25.91
N GLU A 172 15.09 -0.06 -26.66
CA GLU A 172 14.00 -0.75 -27.33
C GLU A 172 13.04 -1.39 -26.31
N LEU A 173 13.56 -2.00 -25.24
CA LEU A 173 12.74 -2.58 -24.17
C LEU A 173 12.04 -1.49 -23.34
N LEU A 174 12.72 -0.38 -23.08
CA LEU A 174 12.13 0.78 -22.39
C LEU A 174 11.02 1.42 -23.22
N ALA A 175 11.18 1.50 -24.54
CA ALA A 175 10.15 2.00 -25.46
C ALA A 175 8.92 1.09 -25.47
N ARG A 176 9.12 -0.24 -25.57
CA ARG A 176 8.04 -1.23 -25.49
C ARG A 176 7.31 -1.16 -24.15
N LEU A 177 8.01 -1.13 -23.03
CA LEU A 177 7.38 -0.99 -21.71
C LEU A 177 6.52 0.29 -21.63
N ARG A 178 7.01 1.40 -22.18
CA ARG A 178 6.28 2.67 -22.20
C ARG A 178 5.00 2.57 -23.04
N GLU A 179 5.05 1.92 -24.20
CA GLU A 179 3.91 1.72 -25.09
C GLU A 179 2.90 0.75 -24.47
N ASP A 180 3.35 -0.44 -24.03
CA ASP A 180 2.50 -1.50 -23.50
C ASP A 180 1.82 -1.10 -22.17
N LEU A 181 2.41 -0.18 -21.39
CA LEU A 181 1.86 0.30 -20.13
C LEU A 181 1.08 1.62 -20.24
N ALA A 182 1.02 2.26 -21.42
CA ALA A 182 0.42 3.60 -21.58
C ALA A 182 -1.03 3.68 -21.10
N ASP A 183 -1.80 2.63 -21.31
CA ASP A 183 -3.21 2.52 -20.92
C ASP A 183 -3.43 1.89 -19.54
N ALA A 184 -2.35 1.55 -18.82
CA ALA A 184 -2.47 0.96 -17.50
C ALA A 184 -3.13 1.91 -16.51
N ARG A 185 -4.03 1.37 -15.68
CA ARG A 185 -4.72 2.11 -14.63
C ARG A 185 -4.54 1.40 -13.28
N PRO A 186 -3.31 1.36 -12.76
CA PRO A 186 -3.02 0.65 -11.53
C PRO A 186 -3.69 1.29 -10.31
N LEU A 187 -4.09 0.41 -9.38
CA LEU A 187 -4.57 0.74 -8.06
C LEU A 187 -3.37 0.93 -7.11
N ILE A 188 -3.43 1.89 -6.21
CA ILE A 188 -2.43 2.03 -5.15
C ILE A 188 -2.68 0.93 -4.11
N ALA A 189 -1.83 -0.10 -4.06
CA ALA A 189 -1.92 -1.18 -3.06
C ALA A 189 -1.33 -0.78 -1.70
N ASP A 190 -0.29 0.05 -1.69
CA ASP A 190 0.30 0.61 -0.48
C ASP A 190 0.97 1.95 -0.75
N GLY A 191 0.89 2.84 0.23
CA GLY A 191 1.59 4.12 0.20
C GLY A 191 0.75 5.30 -0.26
N HIS A 192 -0.56 5.34 -0.02
CA HIS A 192 -1.43 6.47 -0.33
C HIS A 192 -0.89 7.81 0.20
N HIS A 193 -0.43 7.85 1.45
CA HIS A 193 0.20 9.06 2.02
C HIS A 193 1.54 9.42 1.34
N ARG A 194 2.33 8.43 0.88
CA ARG A 194 3.55 8.68 0.09
C ARG A 194 3.22 9.22 -1.30
N TYR A 195 2.18 8.69 -1.92
CA TYR A 195 1.69 9.19 -3.20
C TYR A 195 1.23 10.64 -3.07
N GLU A 196 0.39 10.96 -2.08
CA GLU A 196 -0.01 12.35 -1.81
C GLU A 196 1.20 13.25 -1.54
N ALA A 197 2.20 12.76 -0.81
CA ALA A 197 3.42 13.50 -0.57
C ALA A 197 4.19 13.78 -1.89
N TYR A 198 4.22 12.84 -2.86
CA TYR A 198 4.79 13.11 -4.18
C TYR A 198 4.06 14.23 -4.90
N LEU A 199 2.71 14.22 -4.82
CA LEU A 199 1.88 15.26 -5.44
C LEU A 199 2.20 16.64 -4.87
N ARG A 200 2.34 16.76 -3.54
CA ARG A 200 2.69 18.02 -2.85
C ARG A 200 4.10 18.50 -3.17
N MET A 201 5.05 17.58 -3.24
CA MET A 201 6.42 17.91 -3.63
C MET A 201 6.48 18.43 -5.07
N GLN A 202 5.73 17.82 -5.98
CA GLN A 202 5.61 18.24 -7.36
C GLN A 202 4.96 19.63 -7.49
N GLU A 203 3.88 19.87 -6.73
CA GLU A 203 3.22 21.17 -6.70
C GLU A 203 4.12 22.30 -6.16
N ALA A 204 4.97 21.97 -5.19
CA ALA A 204 5.91 22.93 -4.60
C ALA A 204 7.10 23.25 -5.52
N ASP A 205 7.50 22.34 -6.41
CA ASP A 205 8.68 22.51 -7.31
C ASP A 205 8.44 21.82 -8.66
N PRO A 206 7.51 22.36 -9.48
CA PRO A 206 7.20 21.81 -10.80
C PRO A 206 8.39 21.92 -11.77
N GLY A 207 8.55 20.95 -12.65
CA GLY A 207 9.67 20.90 -13.61
C GLY A 207 10.99 20.42 -13.01
N SER A 208 10.98 20.00 -11.75
CA SER A 208 12.11 19.44 -11.04
C SER A 208 12.06 17.90 -11.00
N PRO A 209 13.06 17.23 -10.39
CA PRO A 209 12.98 15.79 -10.12
C PRO A 209 11.75 15.37 -9.26
N ALA A 210 11.07 16.31 -8.60
CA ALA A 210 9.82 16.06 -7.87
C ALA A 210 8.62 15.76 -8.79
N ASP A 211 8.71 16.03 -10.10
CA ASP A 211 7.71 15.60 -11.08
C ASP A 211 7.56 14.07 -11.13
N ARG A 212 8.43 13.34 -10.46
CA ARG A 212 8.42 11.88 -10.45
C ARG A 212 8.49 11.33 -9.04
N GLY A 213 7.63 10.33 -8.75
CA GLY A 213 7.66 9.51 -7.55
C GLY A 213 8.34 8.16 -7.82
N LEU A 214 8.66 7.40 -6.78
CA LEU A 214 9.15 6.03 -6.90
C LEU A 214 7.98 5.05 -6.75
N ALA A 215 7.77 4.17 -7.73
CA ALA A 215 6.70 3.18 -7.71
C ALA A 215 7.19 1.79 -8.11
N MET A 216 6.55 0.76 -7.56
CA MET A 216 6.65 -0.63 -7.97
C MET A 216 5.29 -1.09 -8.49
N LEU A 217 5.24 -1.54 -9.73
CA LEU A 217 4.05 -2.03 -10.41
C LEU A 217 4.06 -3.56 -10.42
N VAL A 218 3.08 -4.18 -9.78
CA VAL A 218 2.90 -5.63 -9.67
C VAL A 218 1.71 -6.06 -10.53
N ASP A 219 1.91 -7.10 -11.34
CA ASP A 219 0.83 -7.72 -12.12
C ASP A 219 0.18 -8.84 -11.31
N GLN A 220 -1.12 -8.68 -11.02
CA GLN A 220 -1.91 -9.65 -10.26
C GLN A 220 -2.16 -10.97 -11.01
N ASP A 221 -1.95 -10.98 -12.33
CA ASP A 221 -2.06 -12.19 -13.15
C ASP A 221 -0.72 -12.94 -13.29
N ASP A 222 0.40 -12.38 -12.77
CA ASP A 222 1.73 -13.02 -12.72
C ASP A 222 2.09 -13.49 -11.31
N THR A 223 2.35 -12.54 -10.43
CA THR A 223 2.70 -12.81 -9.01
C THR A 223 1.78 -11.99 -8.10
N PRO A 224 0.56 -12.50 -7.82
CA PRO A 224 -0.44 -11.73 -7.09
C PRO A 224 0.02 -11.42 -5.66
N LEU A 225 -0.23 -10.19 -5.24
CA LEU A 225 -0.17 -9.84 -3.83
C LEU A 225 -1.36 -10.48 -3.10
N PHE A 226 -1.10 -11.02 -1.94
CA PHE A 226 -2.17 -11.46 -1.04
C PHE A 226 -2.89 -10.24 -0.46
N LEU A 227 -4.21 -10.21 -0.62
CA LEU A 227 -5.04 -9.16 -0.04
C LEU A 227 -5.62 -9.65 1.29
N GLY A 228 -4.99 -9.23 2.38
CA GLY A 228 -5.35 -9.64 3.73
C GLY A 228 -6.47 -8.80 4.36
N ALA A 229 -7.18 -9.41 5.30
CA ALA A 229 -8.11 -8.70 6.16
C ALA A 229 -7.38 -7.77 7.14
N ILE A 230 -8.01 -6.66 7.47
CA ILE A 230 -7.64 -5.85 8.63
C ILE A 230 -8.79 -5.92 9.63
N HIS A 231 -8.53 -6.49 10.80
CA HIS A 231 -9.50 -6.62 11.87
C HIS A 231 -9.53 -5.36 12.75
N ARG A 232 -10.57 -5.19 13.55
CA ARG A 232 -10.75 -4.02 14.40
C ARG A 232 -10.99 -4.43 15.85
N THR A 233 -10.49 -3.59 16.78
CA THR A 233 -11.04 -3.55 18.13
C THR A 233 -11.71 -2.19 18.34
N VAL A 234 -12.94 -2.22 18.88
CA VAL A 234 -13.75 -1.03 19.15
C VAL A 234 -13.83 -0.84 20.65
N ALA A 235 -13.32 0.28 21.14
CA ALA A 235 -13.32 0.59 22.58
C ALA A 235 -14.70 1.07 23.06
N ASP A 236 -14.93 0.91 24.36
CA ASP A 236 -16.16 1.35 25.07
C ASP A 236 -17.45 0.83 24.43
N THR A 237 -17.40 -0.38 23.91
CA THR A 237 -18.52 -1.07 23.24
C THR A 237 -18.68 -2.47 23.82
N SER A 238 -19.91 -2.94 23.85
CA SER A 238 -20.31 -4.31 24.23
C SER A 238 -21.13 -4.96 23.12
N LEU A 239 -21.24 -6.30 23.14
CA LEU A 239 -22.09 -7.04 22.19
C LEU A 239 -23.56 -6.63 22.26
N PRO A 240 -24.19 -6.43 23.45
CA PRO A 240 -25.54 -5.91 23.52
C PRO A 240 -25.72 -4.54 22.87
N GLN A 241 -24.80 -3.60 23.08
CA GLN A 241 -24.85 -2.28 22.42
C GLN A 241 -24.72 -2.38 20.89
N LEU A 242 -23.90 -3.32 20.42
CA LEU A 242 -23.82 -3.61 19.00
C LEU A 242 -25.16 -4.17 18.49
N GLY A 243 -25.78 -5.09 19.24
CA GLY A 243 -27.09 -5.67 18.90
C GLY A 243 -28.19 -4.62 18.73
N GLU A 244 -28.17 -3.55 19.54
CA GLU A 244 -29.11 -2.43 19.39
C GLU A 244 -28.81 -1.58 18.13
N ALA A 245 -27.51 -1.41 17.79
CA ALA A 245 -27.08 -0.57 16.68
C ALA A 245 -27.32 -1.20 15.29
N VAL A 246 -27.44 -2.53 15.20
CA VAL A 246 -27.53 -3.25 13.92
C VAL A 246 -28.95 -3.30 13.33
N GLU A 247 -29.96 -2.80 14.04
CA GLU A 247 -31.35 -2.85 13.58
C GLU A 247 -31.51 -2.27 12.17
N GLY A 248 -32.08 -3.08 11.28
CA GLY A 248 -32.31 -2.72 9.87
C GLY A 248 -31.08 -2.81 8.95
N ILE A 249 -29.85 -2.97 9.49
CA ILE A 249 -28.59 -3.05 8.71
C ILE A 249 -28.07 -4.49 8.68
N ALA A 250 -28.13 -5.18 9.80
CA ALA A 250 -27.55 -6.50 9.96
C ALA A 250 -28.37 -7.35 10.94
N GLU A 251 -28.03 -8.63 11.02
CA GLU A 251 -28.52 -9.55 12.03
C GLU A 251 -27.36 -10.03 12.91
N LEU A 252 -27.51 -9.89 14.23
CA LEU A 252 -26.53 -10.37 15.20
C LEU A 252 -27.04 -11.65 15.84
N SER A 253 -26.34 -12.76 15.68
CA SER A 253 -26.68 -14.06 16.24
C SER A 253 -25.54 -14.65 17.05
N ALA A 254 -25.81 -15.07 18.30
CA ALA A 254 -24.81 -15.75 19.14
C ALA A 254 -24.38 -17.07 18.48
N ALA A 255 -23.10 -17.41 18.59
CA ALA A 255 -22.53 -18.64 18.06
C ALA A 255 -21.34 -19.11 18.91
N ALA A 256 -21.01 -20.40 18.83
CA ALA A 256 -19.73 -20.86 19.35
C ALA A 256 -18.56 -20.32 18.48
N GLU A 257 -17.40 -20.16 19.08
CA GLU A 257 -16.21 -19.64 18.37
C GLU A 257 -15.93 -20.34 17.03
N PRO A 258 -15.89 -21.70 16.97
CA PRO A 258 -15.62 -22.40 15.70
C PRO A 258 -16.68 -22.11 14.62
N ASP A 259 -17.96 -22.05 15.02
CA ASP A 259 -19.07 -21.80 14.08
C ASP A 259 -19.08 -20.35 13.61
N ALA A 260 -18.75 -19.40 14.50
CA ALA A 260 -18.61 -18.00 14.14
C ALA A 260 -17.46 -17.81 13.14
N MET A 261 -16.29 -18.38 13.43
CA MET A 261 -15.12 -18.28 12.56
C MET A 261 -15.32 -18.95 11.19
N ALA A 262 -16.03 -20.08 11.15
CA ALA A 262 -16.36 -20.76 9.89
C ALA A 262 -17.33 -19.95 9.02
N ALA A 263 -18.16 -19.08 9.63
CA ALA A 263 -19.09 -18.23 8.92
C ALA A 263 -18.49 -16.94 8.38
N LEU A 264 -17.23 -16.59 8.76
CA LEU A 264 -16.58 -15.36 8.30
C LEU A 264 -16.51 -15.32 6.77
N GLY A 265 -17.11 -14.31 6.16
CA GLY A 265 -17.26 -14.22 4.71
C GLY A 265 -17.61 -12.81 4.24
N PRO A 266 -17.78 -12.58 2.92
CA PRO A 266 -17.95 -11.25 2.34
C PRO A 266 -19.02 -10.38 2.99
N SER A 267 -20.12 -11.00 3.44
CA SER A 267 -21.23 -10.33 4.13
C SER A 267 -21.36 -10.68 5.61
N THR A 268 -20.50 -11.54 6.15
CA THR A 268 -20.55 -11.99 7.54
C THR A 268 -19.30 -11.59 8.29
N LEU A 269 -19.44 -10.75 9.30
CA LEU A 269 -18.37 -10.41 10.24
C LEU A 269 -18.49 -11.31 11.47
N VAL A 270 -17.37 -11.50 12.17
CA VAL A 270 -17.36 -12.17 13.47
C VAL A 270 -17.07 -11.14 14.55
N VAL A 271 -17.85 -11.12 15.61
CA VAL A 271 -17.68 -10.20 16.73
C VAL A 271 -17.54 -10.95 18.04
N THR A 272 -16.66 -10.47 18.91
CA THR A 272 -16.41 -11.08 20.21
C THR A 272 -15.89 -10.06 21.23
N ASP A 273 -16.21 -10.29 22.51
CA ASP A 273 -15.58 -9.59 23.64
C ASP A 273 -14.46 -10.44 24.32
N GLY A 274 -14.14 -11.58 23.70
CA GLY A 274 -13.19 -12.58 24.21
C GLY A 274 -13.83 -13.68 25.09
N ARG A 275 -15.14 -13.61 25.36
CA ARG A 275 -15.92 -14.61 26.11
C ARG A 275 -17.09 -15.11 25.28
N GLU A 276 -17.85 -14.18 24.75
CA GLU A 276 -18.98 -14.44 23.89
C GLU A 276 -18.60 -14.15 22.44
N TRP A 277 -19.14 -14.97 21.54
CA TRP A 277 -18.93 -14.86 20.10
C TRP A 277 -20.25 -14.75 19.40
N ALA A 278 -20.29 -13.97 18.34
CA ALA A 278 -21.47 -13.82 17.51
C ALA A 278 -21.10 -13.63 16.02
N ARG A 279 -22.03 -14.02 15.16
CA ARG A 279 -22.03 -13.69 13.74
C ARG A 279 -22.79 -12.41 13.54
N LEU A 280 -22.25 -11.53 12.71
CA LEU A 280 -22.89 -10.29 12.29
C LEU A 280 -23.11 -10.36 10.78
N GLU A 281 -24.31 -10.75 10.37
CA GLU A 281 -24.70 -10.93 8.97
C GLU A 281 -25.22 -9.60 8.41
N LEU A 282 -24.43 -8.97 7.52
CA LEU A 282 -24.75 -7.67 6.93
C LEU A 282 -25.74 -7.82 5.77
N ARG A 283 -26.69 -6.92 5.68
CA ARG A 283 -27.50 -6.72 4.47
C ARG A 283 -26.72 -5.90 3.46
N LEU A 284 -25.83 -6.58 2.71
CA LEU A 284 -24.83 -5.96 1.88
C LEU A 284 -25.27 -5.94 0.41
N PRO A 285 -25.39 -4.75 -0.22
CA PRO A 285 -25.52 -4.64 -1.67
C PRO A 285 -24.25 -5.15 -2.38
N ASP A 286 -24.38 -5.74 -3.56
CA ASP A 286 -23.28 -6.34 -4.32
C ASP A 286 -22.11 -5.38 -4.61
N SER A 287 -22.40 -4.07 -4.67
CA SER A 287 -21.38 -3.03 -4.96
C SER A 287 -20.69 -2.45 -3.70
N ARG A 288 -20.98 -3.00 -2.50
CA ARG A 288 -20.42 -2.48 -1.24
C ARG A 288 -19.57 -3.50 -0.51
N ALA A 289 -18.50 -3.06 0.08
CA ALA A 289 -17.67 -3.88 0.97
C ALA A 289 -18.19 -3.85 2.42
N ALA A 290 -18.05 -4.95 3.14
CA ALA A 290 -18.45 -5.05 4.56
C ALA A 290 -17.80 -3.94 5.43
N VAL A 291 -16.61 -3.50 5.08
CA VAL A 291 -15.91 -2.42 5.78
C VAL A 291 -16.62 -1.06 5.63
N GLU A 292 -17.25 -0.79 4.49
CA GLU A 292 -18.02 0.44 4.30
C GLU A 292 -19.24 0.46 5.23
N VAL A 293 -20.03 -0.64 5.26
CA VAL A 293 -21.20 -0.74 6.14
C VAL A 293 -20.80 -0.65 7.61
N LEU A 294 -19.70 -1.31 8.00
CA LEU A 294 -19.20 -1.21 9.37
C LEU A 294 -18.87 0.24 9.75
N HIS A 295 -18.11 0.96 8.92
CA HIS A 295 -17.59 2.29 9.26
C HIS A 295 -18.62 3.41 9.04
N GLU A 296 -19.43 3.31 8.00
CA GLU A 296 -20.36 4.38 7.60
C GLU A 296 -21.74 4.28 8.25
N GLU A 297 -22.16 3.06 8.62
CA GLU A 297 -23.51 2.84 9.14
C GLU A 297 -23.52 2.29 10.58
N LEU A 298 -22.71 1.27 10.91
CA LEU A 298 -22.77 0.63 12.22
C LEU A 298 -22.04 1.41 13.32
N LEU A 299 -20.76 1.75 13.10
CA LEU A 299 -19.98 2.47 14.10
C LEU A 299 -20.60 3.83 14.50
N PRO A 300 -21.19 4.63 13.59
CA PRO A 300 -21.85 5.87 13.93
C PRO A 300 -23.13 5.71 14.80
N ARG A 301 -23.82 4.56 14.72
CA ARG A 301 -25.03 4.27 15.52
C ARG A 301 -24.74 3.81 16.94
N LEU A 302 -23.51 3.40 17.23
CA LEU A 302 -23.13 3.00 18.57
C LEU A 302 -23.29 4.18 19.56
N PRO A 303 -23.89 3.97 20.74
CA PRO A 303 -24.15 5.04 21.69
C PRO A 303 -22.84 5.64 22.25
N GLY A 304 -22.79 6.95 22.44
CA GLY A 304 -21.67 7.68 23.06
C GLY A 304 -20.83 8.50 22.09
N LYS A 305 -19.66 8.99 22.52
CA LYS A 305 -18.72 9.80 21.72
C LYS A 305 -18.02 8.94 20.66
N PRO A 306 -17.40 9.56 19.61
CA PRO A 306 -16.59 8.81 18.64
C PRO A 306 -15.63 7.85 19.33
N ARG A 307 -15.69 6.59 18.98
CA ARG A 307 -14.98 5.51 19.65
C ARG A 307 -13.60 5.32 19.06
N ARG A 308 -12.66 4.92 19.90
CA ARG A 308 -11.33 4.56 19.40
C ARG A 308 -11.40 3.19 18.72
N VAL A 309 -11.24 3.18 17.41
CA VAL A 309 -11.01 1.98 16.61
C VAL A 309 -9.50 1.74 16.51
N THR A 310 -9.08 0.49 16.74
CA THR A 310 -7.67 0.08 16.53
C THR A 310 -7.65 -1.04 15.51
N TYR A 311 -6.65 -1.02 14.62
CA TYR A 311 -6.55 -1.91 13.48
C TYR A 311 -5.49 -2.98 13.70
N HIS A 312 -5.76 -4.21 13.28
CA HIS A 312 -4.92 -5.39 13.49
C HIS A 312 -4.84 -6.24 12.22
N HIS A 313 -3.65 -6.78 11.92
CA HIS A 313 -3.41 -7.56 10.70
C HIS A 313 -3.55 -9.08 10.89
N SER A 314 -3.85 -9.55 12.09
CA SER A 314 -4.15 -10.95 12.37
C SER A 314 -5.24 -11.10 13.42
N VAL A 315 -5.95 -12.22 13.39
CA VAL A 315 -6.95 -12.59 14.40
C VAL A 315 -6.27 -12.69 15.78
N GLU A 316 -5.11 -13.34 15.86
CA GLU A 316 -4.35 -13.49 17.12
C GLU A 316 -4.04 -12.14 17.77
N ASP A 317 -3.44 -11.19 17.02
CA ASP A 317 -3.11 -9.85 17.56
C ASP A 317 -4.39 -9.11 17.99
N THR A 318 -5.49 -9.31 17.28
CA THR A 318 -6.79 -8.72 17.62
C THR A 318 -7.30 -9.24 18.96
N LEU A 319 -7.29 -10.54 19.15
CA LEU A 319 -7.79 -11.19 20.36
C LEU A 319 -6.88 -10.92 21.59
N GLN A 320 -5.55 -10.94 21.42
CA GLN A 320 -4.59 -10.62 22.49
C GLN A 320 -4.74 -9.19 23.02
N ARG A 321 -5.28 -8.27 22.23
CA ARG A 321 -5.50 -6.86 22.60
C ARG A 321 -6.89 -6.56 23.13
N LEU A 322 -7.75 -7.58 23.24
CA LEU A 322 -9.04 -7.43 23.91
C LEU A 322 -8.84 -7.15 25.39
N THR A 323 -9.52 -6.14 25.87
CA THR A 323 -9.59 -5.76 27.28
C THR A 323 -11.05 -5.54 27.65
N ARG A 324 -11.35 -5.40 28.94
CA ARG A 324 -12.70 -5.05 29.38
C ARG A 324 -13.24 -3.82 28.63
N ARG A 325 -14.51 -3.88 28.22
CA ARG A 325 -15.18 -2.80 27.46
C ARG A 325 -14.62 -2.60 26.04
N ARG A 326 -14.17 -3.69 25.40
CA ARG A 326 -13.80 -3.69 23.98
C ARG A 326 -14.44 -4.92 23.31
N ILE A 327 -14.82 -4.74 22.07
CA ILE A 327 -15.15 -5.84 21.19
C ILE A 327 -14.14 -5.92 20.05
N ALA A 328 -13.86 -7.13 19.58
CA ALA A 328 -13.20 -7.36 18.31
C ALA A 328 -14.27 -7.49 17.21
N VAL A 329 -13.97 -6.94 16.06
CA VAL A 329 -14.69 -7.14 14.81
C VAL A 329 -13.71 -7.77 13.83
N LEU A 330 -13.87 -9.06 13.58
CA LEU A 330 -13.06 -9.79 12.62
C LEU A 330 -13.69 -9.60 11.24
N MET A 331 -12.86 -9.16 10.30
CA MET A 331 -13.28 -8.79 8.96
C MET A 331 -12.90 -9.89 7.96
N PRO A 332 -13.68 -10.10 6.91
CA PRO A 332 -13.23 -10.88 5.76
C PRO A 332 -12.09 -10.18 5.03
N ALA A 333 -11.28 -10.94 4.30
CA ALA A 333 -10.38 -10.37 3.32
C ALA A 333 -11.21 -9.75 2.18
N PRO A 334 -10.92 -8.51 1.77
CA PRO A 334 -11.63 -7.92 0.63
C PRO A 334 -11.21 -8.62 -0.67
N ASP A 335 -12.13 -8.67 -1.62
CA ASP A 335 -11.85 -9.16 -2.97
C ASP A 335 -11.21 -8.05 -3.83
N PHE A 336 -10.24 -8.42 -4.68
CA PHE A 336 -9.53 -7.45 -5.53
C PHE A 336 -10.46 -6.81 -6.56
N ASP A 337 -11.36 -7.60 -7.16
CA ASP A 337 -12.27 -7.10 -8.19
C ASP A 337 -13.35 -6.19 -7.57
N LEU A 338 -13.80 -6.49 -6.34
CA LEU A 338 -14.67 -5.60 -5.57
C LEU A 338 -14.01 -4.24 -5.29
N VAL A 339 -12.75 -4.24 -4.84
CA VAL A 339 -11.98 -3.00 -4.62
C VAL A 339 -11.85 -2.22 -5.93
N GLY A 340 -11.53 -2.92 -7.02
CA GLY A 340 -11.47 -2.33 -8.36
C GLY A 340 -12.78 -1.71 -8.82
N GLY A 341 -13.91 -2.38 -8.58
CA GLY A 341 -15.26 -1.87 -8.88
C GLY A 341 -15.60 -0.61 -8.09
N ILE A 342 -15.32 -0.60 -6.77
CA ILE A 342 -15.54 0.57 -5.91
C ILE A 342 -14.77 1.80 -6.43
N VAL A 343 -13.52 1.60 -6.84
CA VAL A 343 -12.69 2.67 -7.40
C VAL A 343 -13.17 3.11 -8.78
N ALA A 344 -13.62 2.18 -9.63
CA ALA A 344 -14.20 2.51 -10.93
C ALA A 344 -15.46 3.38 -10.81
N ASP A 345 -16.22 3.21 -9.73
CA ASP A 345 -17.38 4.04 -9.36
C ASP A 345 -16.98 5.38 -8.70
N HIS A 346 -15.71 5.75 -8.73
CA HIS A 346 -15.17 6.96 -8.09
C HIS A 346 -15.40 7.03 -6.57
N ARG A 347 -15.56 5.88 -5.91
CA ARG A 347 -15.68 5.76 -4.47
C ARG A 347 -14.33 5.38 -3.84
N VAL A 348 -14.19 5.65 -2.56
CA VAL A 348 -13.04 5.24 -1.76
C VAL A 348 -13.49 4.43 -0.57
N LEU A 349 -12.69 3.47 -0.18
CA LEU A 349 -12.93 2.67 1.02
C LEU A 349 -12.55 3.46 2.29
N PRO A 350 -13.16 3.13 3.42
CA PRO A 350 -12.71 3.63 4.72
C PRO A 350 -11.24 3.32 4.99
N GLU A 351 -10.63 4.10 5.87
CA GLU A 351 -9.24 3.90 6.29
C GLU A 351 -8.96 2.47 6.74
N LYS A 352 -7.81 1.93 6.34
CA LYS A 352 -7.38 0.57 6.68
C LYS A 352 -8.37 -0.51 6.23
N ALA A 353 -8.93 -0.34 5.05
CA ALA A 353 -9.82 -1.34 4.46
C ALA A 353 -9.06 -2.54 3.88
N THR A 354 -7.84 -2.32 3.37
CA THR A 354 -7.06 -3.32 2.63
C THR A 354 -5.66 -3.50 3.19
N SER A 355 -5.10 -4.71 3.04
CA SER A 355 -3.71 -5.02 3.40
C SER A 355 -3.07 -5.89 2.32
N PHE A 356 -2.50 -5.25 1.31
CA PHE A 356 -1.71 -5.96 0.29
C PHE A 356 -0.37 -6.41 0.86
N GLN A 357 -0.07 -7.69 0.73
CA GLN A 357 1.12 -8.35 1.28
C GLN A 357 1.73 -9.37 0.28
N PRO A 358 3.01 -9.68 0.39
CA PRO A 358 4.03 -8.99 1.19
C PRO A 358 4.48 -7.67 0.56
N LYS A 359 4.92 -6.72 1.38
CA LYS A 359 5.47 -5.44 0.90
C LYS A 359 6.97 -5.54 0.65
N PRO A 360 7.55 -4.82 -0.33
CA PRO A 360 9.00 -4.81 -0.54
C PRO A 360 9.75 -4.19 0.64
N SER A 361 10.98 -4.65 0.88
CA SER A 361 11.84 -4.08 1.92
C SER A 361 12.30 -2.66 1.56
N LEU A 362 12.28 -1.76 2.55
CA LEU A 362 12.84 -0.42 2.42
C LEU A 362 14.35 -0.49 2.14
N GLY A 363 14.82 0.32 1.19
CA GLY A 363 16.24 0.44 0.89
C GLY A 363 16.78 -0.55 -0.16
N VAL A 364 15.98 -1.48 -0.66
CA VAL A 364 16.37 -2.33 -1.81
C VAL A 364 16.56 -1.48 -3.05
N ILE A 365 15.57 -0.67 -3.38
CA ILE A 365 15.59 0.32 -4.45
C ILE A 365 15.04 1.63 -3.90
N MET A 366 15.83 2.69 -4.04
CA MET A 366 15.49 4.06 -3.67
C MET A 366 15.76 4.98 -4.85
N ARG A 367 15.10 6.14 -4.91
CA ARG A 367 15.33 7.14 -5.96
C ARG A 367 15.86 8.43 -5.35
N SER A 368 16.97 8.94 -5.90
CA SER A 368 17.50 10.27 -5.58
C SER A 368 16.64 11.35 -6.23
N LEU A 369 16.36 12.44 -5.51
CA LEU A 369 15.75 13.67 -6.05
C LEU A 369 16.78 14.65 -6.60
N ARG A 370 18.08 14.29 -6.56
CA ARG A 370 19.18 15.10 -7.11
C ARG A 370 19.56 14.68 -8.51
N ASP A 371 19.14 13.48 -8.91
CA ASP A 371 19.39 12.93 -10.23
C ASP A 371 18.11 13.13 -11.04
N GLY A 372 18.08 14.13 -11.88
CA GLY A 372 16.95 14.40 -12.76
C GLY A 372 16.77 13.32 -13.81
#